data_37bebf69f311c04da33b2cc2d910827b
#
_entry.id   37bebf69f311c04da33b2cc2d910827b
#
_cell.length_a   1.000
_cell.length_b   1.000
_cell.length_c   1.000
_cell.angle_alpha   90.00
_cell.angle_beta   90.00
_cell.angle_gamma   90.00
#
_symmetry.space_group_name_H-M   'P 1'
#
loop_
_entity.id
_entity.type
_entity.pdbx_description
1 polymer ?
#
loop_
_entity_poly.entity_id
_entity_poly.type
_entity_poly.pdbx_seq_one_letter_code
_entity_poly.pdbx_strand_id
1 'polypeptide(L)'
;METDIPARLDRLPWSAWHWRVVVALGVTWVLDGLEVTLVGAVAGALIRPDTLALTEQQVGAAATAYLAGAILGALVFGRLTDLVGRKRLFLVTLSVYLVATLLTALSTGFFSFALFRALTGAGIGGEYAAINSAIDELLPARVRGRADLAINGTYWGGTALGALSTLVLLNPNVLPPWLGWRVCFALGALLGISILLIRRHVPESPRWLLLHGRSEEAGRLLRDIEEEVTGRHGPLPKA
;
A
#
# COMPACT_ATOMS: atom_id res chain seq x y z
N MET A 1 22.70 -22.08 7.67
CA MET A 1 23.28 -21.67 6.37
C MET A 1 23.74 -20.23 6.53
N GLU A 2 25.05 -20.01 6.55
CA GLU A 2 25.59 -18.66 6.36
C GLU A 2 25.31 -18.27 4.90
N THR A 3 24.66 -17.15 4.72
CA THR A 3 24.33 -16.62 3.38
C THR A 3 25.00 -15.26 3.24
N ASP A 4 25.64 -15.03 2.11
CA ASP A 4 26.26 -13.75 1.75
C ASP A 4 25.25 -12.71 1.21
N ILE A 5 24.00 -13.09 1.02
CA ILE A 5 22.97 -12.23 0.40
C ILE A 5 22.80 -10.89 1.13
N PRO A 6 22.66 -10.82 2.47
CA PRO A 6 22.56 -9.52 3.16
C PRO A 6 23.78 -8.65 2.92
N ALA A 7 24.99 -9.22 3.01
CA ALA A 7 26.24 -8.50 2.78
C ALA A 7 26.36 -8.00 1.32
N ARG A 8 25.90 -8.80 0.37
CA ARG A 8 25.89 -8.42 -1.05
C ARG A 8 24.91 -7.30 -1.36
N LEU A 9 23.74 -7.28 -0.72
CA LEU A 9 22.78 -6.17 -0.84
C LEU A 9 23.30 -4.90 -0.15
N ASP A 10 23.90 -5.03 1.04
CA ASP A 10 24.39 -3.90 1.82
C ASP A 10 25.58 -3.16 1.16
N ARG A 11 26.42 -3.87 0.35
CA ARG A 11 27.51 -3.26 -0.40
C ARG A 11 27.08 -2.46 -1.62
N LEU A 12 25.81 -2.61 -2.08
CA LEU A 12 25.35 -1.93 -3.29
C LEU A 12 25.34 -0.41 -3.09
N PRO A 13 25.91 0.36 -4.05
CA PRO A 13 25.76 1.80 -4.06
C PRO A 13 24.31 2.17 -4.35
N TRP A 14 23.86 3.32 -3.81
CA TRP A 14 22.52 3.84 -4.09
C TRP A 14 22.36 4.10 -5.59
N SER A 15 21.32 3.54 -6.21
CA SER A 15 21.13 3.52 -7.66
C SER A 15 19.68 3.77 -8.07
N ALA A 16 19.41 3.86 -9.36
CA ALA A 16 18.07 3.98 -9.91
C ALA A 16 17.18 2.76 -9.56
N TRP A 17 17.78 1.58 -9.36
CA TRP A 17 17.06 0.39 -8.89
C TRP A 17 16.44 0.64 -7.51
N HIS A 18 17.20 1.19 -6.57
CA HIS A 18 16.70 1.53 -5.23
C HIS A 18 15.60 2.59 -5.28
N TRP A 19 15.74 3.61 -6.15
CA TRP A 19 14.69 4.60 -6.34
C TRP A 19 13.40 3.98 -6.89
N ARG A 20 13.48 3.01 -7.79
CA ARG A 20 12.28 2.30 -8.27
C ARG A 20 11.58 1.54 -7.13
N VAL A 21 12.35 0.89 -6.25
CA VAL A 21 11.78 0.23 -5.06
C VAL A 21 11.11 1.25 -4.14
N VAL A 22 11.80 2.36 -3.81
CA VAL A 22 11.26 3.41 -2.95
C VAL A 22 9.99 4.03 -3.52
N VAL A 23 9.96 4.35 -4.81
CA VAL A 23 8.77 4.89 -5.47
C VAL A 23 7.63 3.88 -5.48
N ALA A 24 7.91 2.62 -5.83
CA ALA A 24 6.90 1.57 -5.86
C ALA A 24 6.28 1.29 -4.48
N LEU A 25 7.06 1.41 -3.41
CA LEU A 25 6.57 1.28 -2.05
C LEU A 25 5.86 2.57 -1.58
N GLY A 26 6.43 3.74 -1.88
CA GLY A 26 5.90 5.03 -1.47
C GLY A 26 4.54 5.37 -2.07
N VAL A 27 4.28 4.96 -3.32
CA VAL A 27 2.98 5.20 -3.98
C VAL A 27 1.81 4.58 -3.20
N THR A 28 2.02 3.48 -2.45
CA THR A 28 0.99 2.91 -1.58
C THR A 28 0.65 3.84 -0.41
N TRP A 29 1.66 4.44 0.21
CA TRP A 29 1.44 5.39 1.28
C TRP A 29 0.72 6.65 0.80
N VAL A 30 0.91 7.05 -0.47
CA VAL A 30 0.09 8.10 -1.09
C VAL A 30 -1.38 7.71 -1.13
N LEU A 31 -1.70 6.46 -1.54
CA LEU A 31 -3.08 5.98 -1.54
C LEU A 31 -3.69 5.96 -0.15
N ASP A 32 -2.93 5.48 0.82
CA ASP A 32 -3.42 5.39 2.19
C ASP A 32 -3.72 6.78 2.78
N GLY A 33 -2.80 7.74 2.61
CA GLY A 33 -3.03 9.12 3.03
C GLY A 33 -4.23 9.76 2.33
N LEU A 34 -4.39 9.51 1.04
CA LEU A 34 -5.55 9.96 0.26
C LEU A 34 -6.85 9.36 0.83
N GLU A 35 -6.89 8.05 1.05
CA GLU A 35 -8.10 7.36 1.51
C GLU A 35 -8.51 7.79 2.91
N VAL A 36 -7.58 7.84 3.86
CA VAL A 36 -7.87 8.29 5.24
C VAL A 36 -8.46 9.70 5.23
N THR A 37 -7.92 10.58 4.39
CA THR A 37 -8.42 11.95 4.25
C THR A 37 -9.80 11.99 3.59
N LEU A 38 -10.02 11.22 2.53
CA LEU A 38 -11.32 11.12 1.87
C LEU A 38 -12.40 10.64 2.84
N VAL A 39 -12.12 9.61 3.63
CA VAL A 39 -13.09 9.07 4.63
C VAL A 39 -13.46 10.12 5.65
N GLY A 40 -12.51 10.87 6.18
CA GLY A 40 -12.77 11.96 7.11
C GLY A 40 -13.65 13.06 6.51
N ALA A 41 -13.35 13.47 5.27
CA ALA A 41 -14.09 14.51 4.58
C ALA A 41 -15.50 14.06 4.15
N VAL A 42 -15.66 12.80 3.76
CA VAL A 42 -16.94 12.22 3.32
C VAL A 42 -17.90 11.99 4.49
N ALA A 43 -17.43 11.92 5.74
CA ALA A 43 -18.25 11.65 6.91
C ALA A 43 -19.50 12.56 7.00
N GLY A 44 -19.33 13.86 6.79
CA GLY A 44 -20.43 14.83 6.76
C GLY A 44 -21.41 14.63 5.60
N ALA A 45 -20.90 14.12 4.45
CA ALA A 45 -21.76 13.82 3.31
C ALA A 45 -22.62 12.57 3.55
N LEU A 46 -22.13 11.56 4.28
CA LEU A 46 -22.84 10.31 4.54
C LEU A 46 -24.04 10.46 5.46
N ILE A 47 -24.08 11.52 6.27
CA ILE A 47 -25.18 11.82 7.22
C ILE A 47 -26.37 12.47 6.50
N ARG A 48 -26.17 13.06 5.34
CA ARG A 48 -27.21 13.78 4.61
C ARG A 48 -28.36 12.85 4.18
N PRO A 49 -29.61 13.32 4.21
CA PRO A 49 -30.78 12.53 3.81
C PRO A 49 -30.75 12.09 2.33
N ASP A 50 -30.07 12.87 1.47
CA ASP A 50 -29.94 12.61 0.04
C ASP A 50 -28.74 11.68 -0.32
N THR A 51 -28.11 11.07 0.71
CA THR A 51 -27.00 10.12 0.56
C THR A 51 -27.34 8.78 1.25
N LEU A 52 -26.50 8.31 2.18
CA LEU A 52 -26.77 7.08 2.95
C LEU A 52 -27.62 7.34 4.21
N ALA A 53 -27.84 8.59 4.58
CA ALA A 53 -28.60 9.01 5.78
C ALA A 53 -28.13 8.30 7.07
N LEU A 54 -26.81 8.13 7.23
CA LEU A 54 -26.21 7.48 8.40
C LEU A 54 -26.29 8.41 9.61
N THR A 55 -26.39 7.83 10.81
CA THR A 55 -26.18 8.58 12.05
C THR A 55 -24.68 8.82 12.28
N GLU A 56 -24.32 9.82 13.08
CA GLU A 56 -22.92 10.05 13.49
C GLU A 56 -22.30 8.82 14.16
N GLN A 57 -23.08 8.09 14.96
CA GLN A 57 -22.67 6.84 15.59
C GLN A 57 -22.35 5.76 14.55
N GLN A 58 -23.15 5.65 13.51
CA GLN A 58 -22.91 4.69 12.41
C GLN A 58 -21.65 5.04 11.61
N VAL A 59 -21.41 6.33 11.37
CA VAL A 59 -20.16 6.79 10.73
C VAL A 59 -18.95 6.44 11.59
N GLY A 60 -19.02 6.71 12.91
CA GLY A 60 -17.99 6.32 13.87
C GLY A 60 -17.79 4.80 13.95
N ALA A 61 -18.88 4.03 13.94
CA ALA A 61 -18.81 2.56 13.93
C ALA A 61 -18.16 2.02 12.64
N ALA A 62 -18.42 2.63 11.49
CA ALA A 62 -17.76 2.25 10.24
C ALA A 62 -16.25 2.58 10.23
N ALA A 63 -15.85 3.69 10.84
CA ALA A 63 -14.44 4.02 11.07
C ALA A 63 -13.76 3.00 12.01
N THR A 64 -14.46 2.61 13.08
CA THR A 64 -13.98 1.55 13.99
C THR A 64 -13.88 0.21 13.29
N ALA A 65 -14.82 -0.14 12.42
CA ALA A 65 -14.78 -1.36 11.61
C ALA A 65 -13.55 -1.39 10.68
N TYR A 66 -13.21 -0.24 10.07
CA TYR A 66 -11.98 -0.10 9.28
C TYR A 66 -10.72 -0.37 10.11
N LEU A 67 -10.60 0.25 11.29
CA LEU A 67 -9.45 0.05 12.18
C LEU A 67 -9.35 -1.40 12.67
N ALA A 68 -10.47 -2.00 13.06
CA ALA A 68 -10.52 -3.42 13.44
C ALA A 68 -10.09 -4.31 12.27
N GLY A 69 -10.56 -4.03 11.06
CA GLY A 69 -10.12 -4.67 9.84
C GLY A 69 -8.61 -4.55 9.63
N ALA A 70 -8.03 -3.35 9.82
CA ALA A 70 -6.60 -3.11 9.65
C ALA A 70 -5.76 -3.92 10.65
N ILE A 71 -6.18 -3.98 11.91
CA ILE A 71 -5.51 -4.79 12.94
C ILE A 71 -5.55 -6.29 12.58
N LEU A 72 -6.73 -6.80 12.23
CA LEU A 72 -6.90 -8.19 11.83
C LEU A 72 -6.13 -8.52 10.56
N GLY A 73 -6.16 -7.61 9.59
CA GLY A 73 -5.41 -7.72 8.35
C GLY A 73 -3.89 -7.78 8.59
N ALA A 74 -3.36 -6.91 9.44
CA ALA A 74 -1.94 -6.92 9.81
C ALA A 74 -1.52 -8.25 10.45
N LEU A 75 -2.35 -8.80 11.35
CA LEU A 75 -2.08 -10.07 12.03
C LEU A 75 -2.15 -11.26 11.06
N VAL A 76 -3.21 -11.35 10.26
CA VAL A 76 -3.44 -12.48 9.35
C VAL A 76 -2.46 -12.43 8.17
N PHE A 77 -2.40 -11.31 7.47
CA PHE A 77 -1.56 -11.17 6.28
C PHE A 77 -0.08 -11.03 6.64
N GLY A 78 0.26 -10.46 7.81
CA GLY A 78 1.62 -10.45 8.31
C GLY A 78 2.20 -11.87 8.40
N ARG A 79 1.46 -12.81 9.00
CA ARG A 79 1.85 -14.21 9.06
C ARG A 79 1.87 -14.88 7.67
N LEU A 80 0.90 -14.57 6.82
CA LEU A 80 0.84 -15.10 5.46
C LEU A 80 1.99 -14.59 4.58
N THR A 81 2.53 -13.40 4.86
CA THR A 81 3.70 -12.85 4.16
C THR A 81 4.89 -13.79 4.23
N ASP A 82 5.11 -14.40 5.38
CA ASP A 82 6.21 -15.34 5.56
C ASP A 82 5.98 -16.68 4.85
N LEU A 83 4.72 -17.11 4.74
CA LEU A 83 4.36 -18.39 4.12
C LEU A 83 4.27 -18.32 2.59
N VAL A 84 3.66 -17.28 2.06
CA VAL A 84 3.27 -17.19 0.63
C VAL A 84 4.26 -16.37 -0.21
N GLY A 85 5.01 -15.49 0.45
CA GLY A 85 5.94 -14.55 -0.18
C GLY A 85 5.40 -13.12 -0.23
N ARG A 86 6.33 -12.17 -0.20
CA ARG A 86 6.03 -10.73 -0.10
C ARG A 86 5.28 -10.25 -1.34
N LYS A 87 5.77 -10.59 -2.52
CA LYS A 87 5.21 -10.16 -3.80
C LYS A 87 3.76 -10.62 -3.99
N ARG A 88 3.50 -11.92 -3.74
CA ARG A 88 2.15 -12.48 -3.91
C ARG A 88 1.19 -11.86 -2.92
N LEU A 89 1.60 -11.71 -1.68
CA LEU A 89 0.74 -11.17 -0.65
C LEU A 89 0.42 -9.69 -0.92
N PHE A 90 1.38 -8.91 -1.38
CA PHE A 90 1.13 -7.55 -1.84
C PHE A 90 0.01 -7.45 -2.89
N LEU A 91 0.04 -8.33 -3.88
CA LEU A 91 -0.99 -8.33 -4.91
C LEU A 91 -2.36 -8.71 -4.34
N VAL A 92 -2.40 -9.66 -3.41
CA VAL A 92 -3.64 -10.09 -2.74
C VAL A 92 -4.20 -8.97 -1.86
N THR A 93 -3.41 -8.40 -0.97
CA THR A 93 -3.86 -7.37 -0.03
C THR A 93 -4.30 -6.09 -0.76
N LEU A 94 -3.55 -5.67 -1.77
CA LEU A 94 -3.91 -4.56 -2.63
C LEU A 94 -5.20 -4.84 -3.42
N SER A 95 -5.38 -6.07 -3.93
CA SER A 95 -6.62 -6.45 -4.62
C SER A 95 -7.82 -6.44 -3.67
N VAL A 96 -7.67 -6.95 -2.44
CA VAL A 96 -8.71 -6.89 -1.40
C VAL A 96 -9.07 -5.44 -1.11
N TYR A 97 -8.07 -4.58 -0.91
CA TYR A 97 -8.26 -3.15 -0.70
C TYR A 97 -9.03 -2.50 -1.85
N LEU A 98 -8.59 -2.70 -3.10
CA LEU A 98 -9.21 -2.07 -4.27
C LEU A 98 -10.67 -2.49 -4.47
N VAL A 99 -10.93 -3.80 -4.37
CA VAL A 99 -12.29 -4.33 -4.51
C VAL A 99 -13.18 -3.82 -3.38
N ALA A 100 -12.71 -3.84 -2.14
CA ALA A 100 -13.46 -3.36 -0.99
C ALA A 100 -13.75 -1.84 -1.07
N THR A 101 -12.77 -1.03 -1.50
CA THR A 101 -12.94 0.41 -1.70
C THR A 101 -13.96 0.70 -2.81
N LEU A 102 -13.90 -0.03 -3.92
CA LEU A 102 -14.90 0.10 -4.98
C LEU A 102 -16.30 -0.31 -4.52
N LEU A 103 -16.41 -1.41 -3.77
CA LEU A 103 -17.68 -1.84 -3.17
C LEU A 103 -18.19 -0.85 -2.12
N THR A 104 -17.29 -0.15 -1.41
CA THR A 104 -17.67 0.96 -0.52
C THR A 104 -18.39 2.07 -1.30
N ALA A 105 -17.90 2.42 -2.50
CA ALA A 105 -18.56 3.39 -3.37
C ALA A 105 -19.98 2.95 -3.81
N LEU A 106 -20.24 1.64 -3.85
CA LEU A 106 -21.54 1.06 -4.24
C LEU A 106 -22.45 0.76 -3.06
N SER A 107 -22.05 1.09 -1.84
CA SER A 107 -22.86 0.83 -0.62
C SER A 107 -24.21 1.53 -0.67
N THR A 108 -25.23 0.83 -0.15
CA THR A 108 -26.61 1.30 -0.11
C THR A 108 -27.14 1.54 1.32
N GLY A 109 -26.33 1.23 2.34
CA GLY A 109 -26.69 1.44 3.73
C GLY A 109 -25.53 1.13 4.67
N PHE A 110 -25.78 1.29 5.98
CA PHE A 110 -24.76 1.15 7.02
C PHE A 110 -24.01 -0.19 6.99
N PHE A 111 -24.73 -1.30 6.93
CA PHE A 111 -24.08 -2.63 7.02
C PHE A 111 -23.13 -2.90 5.86
N SER A 112 -23.55 -2.60 4.63
CA SER A 112 -22.67 -2.76 3.46
C SER A 112 -21.49 -1.82 3.53
N PHE A 113 -21.70 -0.57 3.93
CA PHE A 113 -20.63 0.41 4.10
C PHE A 113 -19.63 -0.04 5.16
N ALA A 114 -20.07 -0.40 6.36
CA ALA A 114 -19.20 -0.85 7.45
C ALA A 114 -18.42 -2.14 7.10
N LEU A 115 -19.09 -3.11 6.46
CA LEU A 115 -18.44 -4.34 6.01
C LEU A 115 -17.31 -4.06 5.01
N PHE A 116 -17.58 -3.25 3.98
CA PHE A 116 -16.58 -2.93 2.99
C PHE A 116 -15.44 -2.06 3.57
N ARG A 117 -15.75 -1.19 4.53
CA ARG A 117 -14.72 -0.46 5.29
C ARG A 117 -13.82 -1.41 6.10
N ALA A 118 -14.38 -2.42 6.75
CA ALA A 118 -13.59 -3.43 7.46
C ALA A 118 -12.66 -4.21 6.50
N LEU A 119 -13.16 -4.60 5.33
CA LEU A 119 -12.37 -5.28 4.31
C LEU A 119 -11.29 -4.37 3.71
N THR A 120 -11.59 -3.08 3.48
CA THR A 120 -10.60 -2.10 3.04
C THR A 120 -9.48 -1.98 4.08
N GLY A 121 -9.84 -1.88 5.36
CA GLY A 121 -8.88 -1.86 6.46
C GLY A 121 -8.01 -3.12 6.47
N ALA A 122 -8.60 -4.31 6.30
CA ALA A 122 -7.86 -5.57 6.28
C ALA A 122 -6.82 -5.61 5.14
N GLY A 123 -7.16 -5.10 3.96
CA GLY A 123 -6.23 -4.96 2.83
C GLY A 123 -5.04 -4.07 3.19
N ILE A 124 -5.29 -2.87 3.71
CA ILE A 124 -4.24 -1.91 4.11
C ILE A 124 -3.36 -2.45 5.24
N GLY A 125 -3.96 -3.02 6.29
CA GLY A 125 -3.20 -3.58 7.40
C GLY A 125 -2.23 -4.67 6.96
N GLY A 126 -2.65 -5.53 6.04
CA GLY A 126 -1.79 -6.54 5.43
C GLY A 126 -0.68 -5.93 4.58
N GLU A 127 -0.94 -4.83 3.93
CA GLU A 127 0.02 -4.14 3.07
C GLU A 127 1.17 -3.51 3.88
N TYR A 128 0.90 -2.94 5.05
CA TYR A 128 1.93 -2.39 5.93
C TYR A 128 2.98 -3.42 6.33
N ALA A 129 2.54 -4.63 6.70
CA ALA A 129 3.46 -5.70 7.07
C ALA A 129 4.39 -6.06 5.91
N ALA A 130 3.85 -6.14 4.69
CA ALA A 130 4.61 -6.49 3.51
C ALA A 130 5.57 -5.36 3.06
N ILE A 131 5.18 -4.07 3.18
CA ILE A 131 6.05 -2.92 2.87
C ILE A 131 7.26 -2.88 3.79
N ASN A 132 7.05 -2.95 5.11
CA ASN A 132 8.13 -2.90 6.08
C ASN A 132 9.12 -4.04 5.86
N SER A 133 8.62 -5.25 5.61
CA SER A 133 9.47 -6.41 5.25
C SER A 133 10.28 -6.16 3.97
N ALA A 134 9.67 -5.56 2.94
CA ALA A 134 10.36 -5.26 1.69
C ALA A 134 11.45 -4.19 1.85
N ILE A 135 11.22 -3.16 2.68
CA ILE A 135 12.24 -2.15 3.01
C ILE A 135 13.44 -2.81 3.68
N ASP A 136 13.18 -3.68 4.67
CA ASP A 136 14.24 -4.35 5.43
C ASP A 136 15.06 -5.34 4.59
N GLU A 137 14.46 -5.94 3.59
CA GLU A 137 15.09 -7.00 2.80
C GLU A 137 15.68 -6.55 1.47
N LEU A 138 15.26 -5.41 0.93
CA LEU A 138 15.71 -4.93 -0.38
C LEU A 138 16.63 -3.71 -0.31
N LEU A 139 16.62 -2.96 0.79
CA LEU A 139 17.39 -1.73 0.89
C LEU A 139 18.64 -1.91 1.76
N PRO A 140 19.80 -1.31 1.37
CA PRO A 140 21.02 -1.34 2.17
C PRO A 140 20.81 -0.76 3.57
N ALA A 141 21.33 -1.40 4.61
CA ALA A 141 21.15 -1.02 6.01
C ALA A 141 21.50 0.46 6.29
N ARG A 142 22.56 0.97 5.67
CA ARG A 142 23.06 2.36 5.86
C ARG A 142 22.07 3.44 5.44
N VAL A 143 21.12 3.14 4.54
CA VAL A 143 20.15 4.12 3.99
C VAL A 143 18.70 3.77 4.31
N ARG A 144 18.47 2.60 4.91
CA ARG A 144 17.14 2.04 5.17
C ARG A 144 16.25 3.01 5.94
N GLY A 145 16.73 3.60 7.03
CA GLY A 145 15.95 4.57 7.80
C GLY A 145 15.57 5.83 7.03
N ARG A 146 16.46 6.34 6.15
CA ARG A 146 16.13 7.49 5.29
C ARG A 146 15.12 7.13 4.22
N ALA A 147 15.25 5.95 3.63
CA ALA A 147 14.30 5.45 2.64
C ALA A 147 12.92 5.19 3.28
N ASP A 148 12.89 4.63 4.48
CA ASP A 148 11.67 4.42 5.26
C ASP A 148 10.96 5.76 5.55
N LEU A 149 11.68 6.77 6.03
CA LEU A 149 11.13 8.10 6.24
C LEU A 149 10.61 8.74 4.95
N ALA A 150 11.31 8.57 3.82
CA ALA A 150 10.85 9.08 2.54
C ALA A 150 9.58 8.38 2.06
N ILE A 151 9.52 7.04 2.18
CA ILE A 151 8.36 6.22 1.85
C ILE A 151 7.16 6.62 2.71
N ASN A 152 7.33 6.65 4.04
CA ASN A 152 6.26 7.07 4.97
C ASN A 152 5.85 8.53 4.75
N GLY A 153 6.79 9.40 4.41
CA GLY A 153 6.53 10.82 4.12
C GLY A 153 5.59 11.04 2.93
N THR A 154 5.52 10.10 1.98
CA THR A 154 4.59 10.19 0.84
C THR A 154 3.11 10.13 1.24
N TYR A 155 2.80 9.60 2.44
CA TYR A 155 1.47 9.65 3.04
C TYR A 155 0.90 11.08 3.08
N TRP A 156 1.70 12.06 3.47
CA TRP A 156 1.26 13.47 3.52
C TRP A 156 0.96 14.05 2.15
N GLY A 157 1.66 13.59 1.11
CA GLY A 157 1.31 13.90 -0.28
C GLY A 157 -0.08 13.36 -0.65
N GLY A 158 -0.38 12.14 -0.23
CA GLY A 158 -1.70 11.52 -0.40
C GLY A 158 -2.80 12.29 0.36
N THR A 159 -2.53 12.67 1.60
CA THR A 159 -3.42 13.51 2.41
C THR A 159 -3.76 14.83 1.71
N ALA A 160 -2.74 15.52 1.18
CA ALA A 160 -2.94 16.76 0.43
C ALA A 160 -3.79 16.55 -0.84
N LEU A 161 -3.52 15.50 -1.60
CA LEU A 161 -4.32 15.12 -2.78
C LEU A 161 -5.76 14.78 -2.40
N GLY A 162 -5.98 14.05 -1.32
CA GLY A 162 -7.29 13.74 -0.78
C GLY A 162 -8.07 15.00 -0.43
N ALA A 163 -7.46 15.91 0.33
CA ALA A 163 -8.07 17.18 0.71
C ALA A 163 -8.46 18.02 -0.52
N LEU A 164 -7.54 18.17 -1.49
CA LEU A 164 -7.83 18.90 -2.74
C LEU A 164 -8.95 18.24 -3.54
N SER A 165 -8.97 16.92 -3.63
CA SER A 165 -10.02 16.17 -4.34
C SER A 165 -11.39 16.42 -3.73
N THR A 166 -11.50 16.48 -2.40
CA THR A 166 -12.79 16.69 -1.71
C THR A 166 -13.36 18.08 -1.94
N LEU A 167 -12.53 19.11 -2.11
CA LEU A 167 -12.99 20.46 -2.45
C LEU A 167 -13.78 20.49 -3.77
N VAL A 168 -13.43 19.60 -4.70
CA VAL A 168 -14.11 19.50 -5.99
C VAL A 168 -15.23 18.47 -5.95
N LEU A 169 -14.95 17.27 -5.48
CA LEU A 169 -15.85 16.13 -5.58
C LEU A 169 -17.06 16.21 -4.60
N LEU A 170 -16.89 16.87 -3.44
CA LEU A 170 -17.97 17.07 -2.49
C LEU A 170 -18.68 18.43 -2.66
N ASN A 171 -18.31 19.21 -3.65
CA ASN A 171 -18.97 20.48 -3.94
C ASN A 171 -20.31 20.22 -4.65
N PRO A 172 -21.46 20.62 -4.09
CA PRO A 172 -22.79 20.40 -4.68
C PRO A 172 -22.99 21.09 -6.03
N ASN A 173 -22.18 22.12 -6.34
CA ASN A 173 -22.21 22.80 -7.64
C ASN A 173 -21.48 22.01 -8.75
N VAL A 174 -20.65 21.02 -8.37
CA VAL A 174 -19.85 20.20 -9.30
C VAL A 174 -20.49 18.82 -9.45
N LEU A 175 -20.81 18.17 -8.34
CA LEU A 175 -21.42 16.85 -8.31
C LEU A 175 -22.60 16.82 -7.34
N PRO A 176 -23.70 16.14 -7.69
CA PRO A 176 -24.79 15.96 -6.74
C PRO A 176 -24.31 15.17 -5.51
N PRO A 177 -24.78 15.48 -4.30
CA PRO A 177 -24.27 14.90 -3.06
C PRO A 177 -24.30 13.37 -3.02
N TRP A 178 -25.33 12.75 -3.59
CA TRP A 178 -25.44 11.29 -3.66
C TRP A 178 -24.33 10.64 -4.50
N LEU A 179 -23.72 11.37 -5.43
CA LEU A 179 -22.66 10.89 -6.30
C LEU A 179 -21.26 11.27 -5.79
N GLY A 180 -21.09 12.48 -5.24
CA GLY A 180 -19.79 13.04 -4.88
C GLY A 180 -18.97 12.12 -3.97
N TRP A 181 -19.56 11.63 -2.88
CA TRP A 181 -18.88 10.72 -1.96
C TRP A 181 -18.53 9.36 -2.60
N ARG A 182 -19.35 8.86 -3.52
CA ARG A 182 -19.09 7.62 -4.25
C ARG A 182 -17.90 7.76 -5.19
N VAL A 183 -17.81 8.91 -5.88
CA VAL A 183 -16.70 9.23 -6.77
C VAL A 183 -15.39 9.37 -5.98
N CYS A 184 -15.42 9.88 -4.74
CA CYS A 184 -14.25 9.90 -3.87
C CYS A 184 -13.66 8.50 -3.69
N PHE A 185 -14.47 7.52 -3.31
CA PHE A 185 -13.99 6.12 -3.16
C PHE A 185 -13.60 5.48 -4.49
N ALA A 186 -14.40 5.71 -5.54
CA ALA A 186 -14.08 5.18 -6.88
C ALA A 186 -12.75 5.72 -7.41
N LEU A 187 -12.43 7.00 -7.16
CA LEU A 187 -11.14 7.60 -7.50
C LEU A 187 -9.98 6.91 -6.77
N GLY A 188 -10.12 6.64 -5.47
CA GLY A 188 -9.15 5.89 -4.69
C GLY A 188 -8.89 4.50 -5.27
N ALA A 189 -9.96 3.77 -5.63
CA ALA A 189 -9.85 2.47 -6.26
C ALA A 189 -9.15 2.57 -7.65
N LEU A 190 -9.49 3.57 -8.46
CA LEU A 190 -8.90 3.77 -9.78
C LEU A 190 -7.39 4.06 -9.70
N LEU A 191 -6.98 4.92 -8.78
CA LEU A 191 -5.56 5.20 -8.54
C LEU A 191 -4.82 3.95 -8.05
N GLY A 192 -5.45 3.14 -7.24
CA GLY A 192 -4.89 1.89 -6.76
C GLY A 192 -4.66 0.84 -7.87
N ILE A 193 -5.45 0.84 -8.94
CA ILE A 193 -5.18 -0.01 -10.11
C ILE A 193 -3.82 0.35 -10.73
N SER A 194 -3.49 1.63 -10.81
CA SER A 194 -2.18 2.08 -11.31
C SER A 194 -1.04 1.53 -10.46
N ILE A 195 -1.24 1.47 -9.14
CA ILE A 195 -0.25 0.90 -8.21
C ILE A 195 -0.12 -0.61 -8.40
N LEU A 196 -1.22 -1.32 -8.59
CA LEU A 196 -1.19 -2.75 -8.89
C LEU A 196 -0.31 -3.03 -10.13
N LEU A 197 -0.39 -2.19 -11.15
CA LEU A 197 0.43 -2.30 -12.35
C LEU A 197 1.92 -1.99 -12.08
N ILE A 198 2.22 -1.01 -11.26
CA ILE A 198 3.60 -0.65 -10.88
C ILE A 198 4.21 -1.77 -10.02
N ARG A 199 3.48 -2.27 -9.06
CA ARG A 199 3.95 -3.26 -8.09
C ARG A 199 4.25 -4.64 -8.66
N ARG A 200 3.64 -5.03 -9.75
CA ARG A 200 3.99 -6.31 -10.40
C ARG A 200 5.47 -6.41 -10.77
N HIS A 201 6.16 -5.27 -10.87
CA HIS A 201 7.58 -5.19 -11.21
C HIS A 201 8.51 -5.23 -9.97
N VAL A 202 7.98 -5.15 -8.75
CA VAL A 202 8.79 -5.35 -7.54
C VAL A 202 9.16 -6.82 -7.43
N PRO A 203 10.44 -7.16 -7.26
CA PRO A 203 10.87 -8.54 -7.15
C PRO A 203 10.43 -9.18 -5.83
N GLU A 204 10.48 -10.51 -5.77
CA GLU A 204 10.32 -11.24 -4.50
C GLU A 204 11.56 -11.00 -3.63
N SER A 205 11.44 -11.23 -2.32
CA SER A 205 12.55 -11.12 -1.40
C SER A 205 13.60 -12.24 -1.66
N PRO A 206 14.89 -11.89 -1.88
CA PRO A 206 15.94 -12.88 -1.98
C PRO A 206 16.08 -13.75 -0.72
N ARG A 207 15.87 -13.15 0.46
CA ARG A 207 15.90 -13.85 1.74
C ARG A 207 14.75 -14.86 1.87
N TRP A 208 13.55 -14.46 1.48
CA TRP A 208 12.41 -15.36 1.48
C TRP A 208 12.62 -16.55 0.54
N LEU A 209 13.14 -16.31 -0.66
CA LEU A 209 13.46 -17.36 -1.63
C LEU A 209 14.43 -18.38 -1.05
N LEU A 210 15.48 -17.93 -0.34
CA LEU A 210 16.42 -18.83 0.33
C LEU A 210 15.77 -19.70 1.40
N LEU A 211 14.97 -19.10 2.27
CA LEU A 211 14.31 -19.79 3.39
C LEU A 211 13.32 -20.86 2.87
N HIS A 212 12.84 -20.71 1.63
CA HIS A 212 11.91 -21.67 0.99
C HIS A 212 12.61 -22.60 -0.01
N GLY A 213 13.92 -22.76 0.08
CA GLY A 213 14.69 -23.72 -0.75
C GLY A 213 14.86 -23.29 -2.21
N ARG A 214 14.52 -22.02 -2.58
CA ARG A 214 14.62 -21.48 -3.95
C ARG A 214 15.94 -20.72 -4.14
N SER A 215 17.05 -21.34 -3.74
CA SER A 215 18.38 -20.70 -3.72
C SER A 215 18.88 -20.24 -5.09
N GLU A 216 18.56 -20.99 -6.16
CA GLU A 216 18.92 -20.60 -7.52
C GLU A 216 18.21 -19.33 -7.98
N GLU A 217 16.94 -19.16 -7.62
CA GLU A 217 16.19 -17.96 -7.95
C GLU A 217 16.68 -16.75 -7.14
N ALA A 218 16.96 -16.95 -5.86
CA ALA A 218 17.58 -15.92 -5.02
C ALA A 218 18.91 -15.45 -5.60
N GLY A 219 19.74 -16.39 -6.04
CA GLY A 219 21.03 -16.09 -6.66
C GLY A 219 20.91 -15.39 -8.02
N ARG A 220 19.92 -15.78 -8.84
CA ARG A 220 19.64 -15.08 -10.13
C ARG A 220 19.19 -13.65 -9.87
N LEU A 221 18.19 -13.47 -9.02
CA LEU A 221 17.68 -12.15 -8.68
C LEU A 221 18.77 -11.21 -8.16
N LEU A 222 19.63 -11.72 -7.30
CA LEU A 222 20.73 -10.92 -6.76
C LEU A 222 21.75 -10.53 -7.84
N ARG A 223 22.09 -11.45 -8.76
CA ARG A 223 22.93 -11.11 -9.91
C ARG A 223 22.31 -10.05 -10.80
N ASP A 224 21.03 -10.18 -11.12
CA ASP A 224 20.31 -9.19 -11.94
C ASP A 224 20.34 -7.79 -11.31
N ILE A 225 20.18 -7.71 -9.97
CA ILE A 225 20.30 -6.45 -9.23
C ILE A 225 21.73 -5.92 -9.28
N GLU A 226 22.73 -6.77 -9.02
CA GLU A 226 24.13 -6.37 -9.05
C GLU A 226 24.55 -5.91 -10.45
N GLU A 227 24.17 -6.61 -11.51
CA GLU A 227 24.43 -6.25 -12.90
C GLU A 227 23.82 -4.90 -13.27
N GLU A 228 22.59 -4.66 -12.89
CA GLU A 228 21.95 -3.37 -13.14
C GLU A 228 22.64 -2.22 -12.41
N VAL A 229 23.06 -2.45 -11.17
CA VAL A 229 23.77 -1.45 -10.37
C VAL A 229 25.18 -1.23 -10.92
N THR A 230 25.91 -2.32 -11.26
CA THR A 230 27.27 -2.28 -11.77
C THR A 230 27.35 -1.60 -13.13
N GLY A 231 26.38 -1.85 -14.02
CA GLY A 231 26.34 -1.24 -15.35
C GLY A 231 26.30 0.30 -15.32
N ARG A 232 25.94 0.90 -14.17
CA ARG A 232 25.87 2.36 -13.98
C ARG A 232 26.95 2.92 -13.05
N HIS A 233 27.50 2.12 -12.15
CA HIS A 233 28.39 2.60 -11.08
C HIS A 233 29.78 1.98 -11.11
N GLY A 234 30.05 1.07 -12.07
CA GLY A 234 31.32 0.34 -12.14
C GLY A 234 31.41 -0.85 -11.16
N PRO A 235 32.58 -1.44 -10.99
CA PRO A 235 32.77 -2.66 -10.20
C PRO A 235 32.39 -2.46 -8.73
N LEU A 236 31.69 -3.44 -8.16
CA LEU A 236 31.26 -3.42 -6.77
C LEU A 236 32.41 -3.70 -5.80
N PRO A 237 32.40 -3.14 -4.58
CA PRO A 237 33.29 -3.54 -3.51
C PRO A 237 33.17 -5.04 -3.21
N LYS A 238 34.21 -5.65 -2.65
CA LYS A 238 34.10 -7.03 -2.17
C LYS A 238 33.03 -7.12 -1.06
N ALA A 239 32.26 -8.20 -1.06
CA ALA A 239 31.27 -8.48 -0.01
C ALA A 239 31.93 -8.85 1.30
#